data_0967a1777bdeb0cceafdb011f9bdf9a6
#
_entry.id   0967a1777bdeb0cceafdb011f9bdf9a6
#
_cell.length_a   1.000
_cell.length_b   1.000
_cell.length_c   1.000
_cell.angle_alpha   90.00
_cell.angle_beta   90.00
_cell.angle_gamma   90.00
#
_symmetry.space_group_name_H-M   'P 1'
#
loop_
_entity.id
_entity.type
_entity.pdbx_description
1 polymer ?
#
loop_
_entity_poly.entity_id
_entity_poly.type
_entity_poly.pdbx_seq_one_letter_code
_entity_poly.pdbx_strand_id
1 'polypeptide(L)'
;GQEFYNKRDNMRANLKSRFSDLARYLDNYEGRYFVDDTPRAAEFACFHHLDLSRKLDPELLNEFPRLIKFVKDIENIEAVSKYLKYRPTLVDVGIQPKLIINGRAHPTGVNKT
;
A
#
# COMPACT_ATOMS: atom_id res chain seq x y z
N GLY A 1 2.58 -18.62 -11.47
CA GLY A 1 3.02 -18.39 -12.83
C GLY A 1 2.24 -17.29 -13.51
N GLN A 2 1.74 -17.55 -14.71
CA GLN A 2 0.99 -16.55 -15.50
C GLN A 2 -0.28 -16.06 -14.81
N GLU A 3 -0.95 -16.92 -14.06
CA GLU A 3 -2.15 -16.57 -13.29
C GLU A 3 -1.88 -15.45 -12.27
N PHE A 4 -0.68 -15.37 -11.73
CA PHE A 4 -0.29 -14.26 -10.83
C PHE A 4 -0.44 -12.91 -11.53
N TYR A 5 0.02 -12.78 -12.78
CA TYR A 5 -0.06 -11.52 -13.52
C TYR A 5 -1.50 -11.14 -13.84
N ASN A 6 -2.34 -12.09 -14.19
CA ASN A 6 -3.77 -11.85 -14.45
C ASN A 6 -4.48 -11.36 -13.17
N LYS A 7 -4.24 -12.01 -12.04
CA LYS A 7 -4.76 -11.59 -10.73
C LYS A 7 -4.25 -10.23 -10.30
N ARG A 8 -2.96 -9.95 -10.52
CA ARG A 8 -2.34 -8.66 -10.24
C ARG A 8 -3.01 -7.53 -11.03
N ASP A 9 -3.20 -7.71 -12.32
CA ASP A 9 -3.75 -6.66 -13.19
C ASP A 9 -5.21 -6.37 -12.82
N ASN A 10 -6.01 -7.39 -12.50
CA ASN A 10 -7.37 -7.24 -11.99
C ASN A 10 -7.39 -6.53 -10.63
N MET A 11 -6.50 -6.89 -9.72
CA MET A 11 -6.37 -6.27 -8.41
C MET A 11 -6.00 -4.79 -8.53
N ARG A 12 -5.05 -4.44 -9.43
CA ARG A 12 -4.64 -3.03 -9.66
C ARG A 12 -5.83 -2.18 -10.10
N ALA A 13 -6.63 -2.66 -11.05
CA ALA A 13 -7.82 -1.94 -11.52
C ALA A 13 -8.84 -1.71 -10.40
N ASN A 14 -9.12 -2.74 -9.60
CA ASN A 14 -10.02 -2.65 -8.46
C ASN A 14 -9.50 -1.71 -7.37
N LEU A 15 -8.21 -1.76 -7.05
CA LEU A 15 -7.59 -0.88 -6.08
C LEU A 15 -7.63 0.59 -6.51
N LYS A 16 -7.37 0.90 -7.78
CA LYS A 16 -7.45 2.27 -8.29
C LYS A 16 -8.84 2.89 -8.10
N SER A 17 -9.90 2.13 -8.36
CA SER A 17 -11.27 2.59 -8.11
C SER A 17 -11.50 2.92 -6.63
N ARG A 18 -11.07 2.04 -5.72
CA ARG A 18 -11.20 2.26 -4.27
C ARG A 18 -10.31 3.39 -3.76
N PHE A 19 -9.13 3.57 -4.31
CA PHE A 19 -8.24 4.68 -3.97
C PHE A 19 -8.81 6.02 -4.40
N SER A 20 -9.49 6.07 -5.55
CA SER A 20 -10.21 7.27 -5.97
C SER A 20 -11.30 7.66 -4.97
N ASP A 21 -12.08 6.69 -4.50
CA ASP A 21 -13.10 6.92 -3.47
C ASP A 21 -12.47 7.39 -2.14
N LEU A 22 -11.40 6.73 -1.71
CA LEU A 22 -10.71 7.08 -0.47
C LEU A 22 -10.13 8.51 -0.51
N ALA A 23 -9.51 8.89 -1.63
CA ALA A 23 -8.98 10.24 -1.83
C ALA A 23 -10.11 11.27 -1.75
N ARG A 24 -11.26 10.99 -2.36
CA ARG A 24 -12.44 11.86 -2.28
C ARG A 24 -12.97 12.01 -0.86
N TYR A 25 -12.99 10.93 -0.07
CA TYR A 25 -13.38 11.01 1.34
C TYR A 25 -12.43 11.88 2.16
N LEU A 26 -11.13 11.77 1.93
CA LEU A 26 -10.14 12.62 2.61
C LEU A 26 -10.25 14.09 2.21
N ASP A 27 -10.70 14.40 0.99
CA ASP A 27 -10.90 15.76 0.51
C ASP A 27 -12.21 16.41 1.01
N ASN A 28 -13.16 15.61 1.51
CA ASN A 28 -14.45 16.13 2.00
C ASN A 28 -14.34 16.92 3.30
N TYR A 29 -13.25 16.77 4.05
CA TYR A 29 -13.02 17.44 5.32
C TYR A 29 -11.72 18.24 5.28
N GLU A 30 -11.73 19.40 5.94
CA GLU A 30 -10.48 20.12 6.20
C GLU A 30 -9.67 19.36 7.26
N GLY A 31 -8.42 19.07 6.97
CA GLY A 31 -7.52 18.36 7.87
C GLY A 31 -6.74 17.26 7.20
N ARG A 32 -5.92 16.58 7.99
CA ARG A 32 -5.00 15.53 7.51
C ARG A 32 -5.69 14.18 7.33
N TYR A 33 -6.76 13.94 8.08
CA TYR A 33 -7.39 12.63 8.24
C TYR A 33 -8.87 12.69 7.87
N PHE A 34 -9.64 11.64 8.18
CA PHE A 34 -11.03 11.52 7.71
C PHE A 34 -11.98 12.54 8.34
N VAL A 35 -11.75 12.93 9.58
CA VAL A 35 -12.67 13.82 10.32
C VAL A 35 -11.99 15.13 10.68
N ASP A 36 -10.75 15.08 11.14
CA ASP A 36 -9.97 16.23 11.62
C ASP A 36 -8.46 15.93 11.55
N ASP A 37 -7.66 16.57 12.37
CA ASP A 37 -6.21 16.39 12.46
C ASP A 37 -5.77 15.30 13.47
N THR A 38 -6.70 14.51 13.97
CA THR A 38 -6.42 13.43 14.91
C THR A 38 -6.59 12.06 14.25
N PRO A 39 -5.52 11.24 14.13
CA PRO A 39 -5.65 9.89 13.58
C PRO A 39 -6.34 8.95 14.56
N ARG A 40 -7.20 8.10 14.01
CA ARG A 40 -7.98 7.08 14.75
C ARG A 40 -7.78 5.71 14.13
N ALA A 41 -8.45 4.71 14.66
CA ALA A 41 -8.33 3.32 14.19
C ALA A 41 -8.55 3.18 12.67
N ALA A 42 -9.49 3.90 12.10
CA ALA A 42 -9.78 3.88 10.66
C ALA A 42 -8.59 4.36 9.83
N GLU A 43 -7.91 5.42 10.27
CA GLU A 43 -6.72 5.95 9.59
C GLU A 43 -5.57 4.96 9.62
N PHE A 44 -5.30 4.31 10.74
CA PHE A 44 -4.25 3.30 10.84
C PHE A 44 -4.55 2.07 9.99
N ALA A 45 -5.81 1.62 9.93
CA ALA A 45 -6.23 0.53 9.05
C ALA A 45 -6.02 0.89 7.58
N CYS A 46 -6.43 2.09 7.14
CA CYS A 46 -6.21 2.59 5.79
C CYS A 46 -4.72 2.71 5.47
N PHE A 47 -3.92 3.26 6.39
CA PHE A 47 -2.48 3.34 6.23
C PHE A 47 -1.86 1.96 5.99
N HIS A 48 -2.24 0.95 6.77
CA HIS A 48 -1.75 -0.41 6.60
C HIS A 48 -1.99 -0.93 5.17
N HIS A 49 -3.21 -0.78 4.66
CA HIS A 49 -3.54 -1.20 3.29
C HIS A 49 -2.80 -0.42 2.22
N LEU A 50 -2.67 0.89 2.38
CA LEU A 50 -1.93 1.73 1.43
C LEU A 50 -0.43 1.43 1.44
N ASP A 51 0.14 1.23 2.62
CA ASP A 51 1.55 0.84 2.78
C ASP A 51 1.84 -0.52 2.13
N LEU A 52 0.97 -1.49 2.35
CA LEU A 52 1.08 -2.81 1.73
C LEU A 52 0.93 -2.73 0.21
N SER A 53 -0.01 -1.91 -0.28
CA SER A 53 -0.25 -1.70 -1.70
C SER A 53 0.96 -1.09 -2.41
N ARG A 54 1.62 -0.08 -1.82
CA ARG A 54 2.83 0.52 -2.40
C ARG A 54 4.05 -0.40 -2.33
N LYS A 55 4.09 -1.33 -1.38
CA LYS A 55 5.13 -2.38 -1.34
C LYS A 55 4.90 -3.44 -2.42
N LEU A 56 3.63 -3.76 -2.68
CA LEU A 56 3.26 -4.64 -3.77
C LEU A 56 3.62 -4.02 -5.13
N ASP A 57 3.28 -2.75 -5.30
CA ASP A 57 3.53 -1.98 -6.52
C ASP A 57 3.79 -0.50 -6.18
N PRO A 58 5.06 -0.05 -6.23
CA PRO A 58 5.42 1.31 -5.87
C PRO A 58 4.73 2.40 -6.70
N GLU A 59 4.28 2.09 -7.91
CA GLU A 59 3.63 3.05 -8.81
C GLU A 59 2.13 3.20 -8.55
N LEU A 60 1.54 2.31 -7.74
CA LEU A 60 0.09 2.24 -7.58
C LEU A 60 -0.54 3.51 -7.01
N LEU A 61 0.18 4.25 -6.17
CA LEU A 61 -0.29 5.50 -5.57
C LEU A 61 0.06 6.76 -6.37
N ASN A 62 0.82 6.66 -7.46
CA ASN A 62 1.32 7.84 -8.18
C ASN A 62 0.20 8.75 -8.71
N GLU A 63 -0.95 8.19 -9.05
CA GLU A 63 -2.12 8.95 -9.53
C GLU A 63 -2.93 9.61 -8.38
N PHE A 64 -2.56 9.35 -7.12
CA PHE A 64 -3.32 9.76 -5.94
C PHE A 64 -2.47 10.59 -4.97
N PRO A 65 -2.13 11.84 -5.28
CA PRO A 65 -1.26 12.66 -4.44
C PRO A 65 -1.83 12.88 -3.04
N ARG A 66 -3.17 12.92 -2.89
CA ARG A 66 -3.81 13.03 -1.56
C ARG A 66 -3.55 11.80 -0.69
N LEU A 67 -3.51 10.61 -1.29
CA LEU A 67 -3.17 9.37 -0.56
C LEU A 67 -1.69 9.32 -0.21
N ILE A 68 -0.82 9.79 -1.08
CA ILE A 68 0.62 9.93 -0.78
C ILE A 68 0.83 10.85 0.41
N LYS A 69 0.14 11.99 0.44
CA LYS A 69 0.19 12.93 1.58
C LYS A 69 -0.32 12.26 2.87
N PHE A 70 -1.46 11.59 2.81
CA PHE A 70 -2.02 10.85 3.95
C PHE A 70 -1.03 9.83 4.53
N VAL A 71 -0.41 9.03 3.67
CA VAL A 71 0.60 8.05 4.10
C VAL A 71 1.78 8.73 4.77
N LYS A 72 2.28 9.83 4.23
CA LYS A 72 3.37 10.61 4.82
C LYS A 72 2.99 11.22 6.18
N ASP A 73 1.79 11.73 6.31
CA ASP A 73 1.29 12.29 7.58
C ASP A 73 1.26 11.22 8.68
N ILE A 74 0.83 10.00 8.36
CA ILE A 74 0.85 8.86 9.32
C ILE A 74 2.29 8.42 9.62
N GLU A 75 3.15 8.32 8.62
CA GLU A 75 4.58 7.94 8.81
C GLU A 75 5.34 8.91 9.70
N ASN A 76 4.96 10.19 9.71
CA ASN A 76 5.58 11.22 10.55
C ASN A 76 5.12 11.19 12.01
N ILE A 77 4.12 10.39 12.36
CA ILE A 77 3.77 10.14 13.77
C ILE A 77 4.93 9.39 14.41
N GLU A 78 5.48 9.89 15.51
CA GLU A 78 6.71 9.38 16.12
C GLU A 78 6.66 7.87 16.40
N ALA A 79 5.58 7.38 16.99
CA ALA A 79 5.41 5.96 17.29
C ALA A 79 5.37 5.09 16.02
N VAL A 80 4.72 5.58 14.95
CA VAL A 80 4.67 4.89 13.65
C VAL A 80 6.04 4.90 12.99
N SER A 81 6.72 6.02 12.99
CA SER A 81 8.08 6.16 12.44
C SER A 81 9.05 5.18 13.10
N LYS A 82 9.03 5.07 14.43
CA LYS A 82 9.82 4.09 15.17
C LYS A 82 9.50 2.65 14.78
N TYR A 83 8.22 2.31 14.72
CA TYR A 83 7.78 0.97 14.32
C TYR A 83 8.25 0.61 12.90
N LEU A 84 8.07 1.50 11.93
CA LEU A 84 8.45 1.27 10.54
C LEU A 84 9.95 1.04 10.37
N LYS A 85 10.77 1.72 11.19
CA LYS A 85 12.23 1.57 11.16
C LYS A 85 12.71 0.18 11.58
N TYR A 86 12.01 -0.45 12.52
CA TYR A 86 12.43 -1.72 13.13
C TYR A 86 11.63 -2.94 12.66
N ARG A 87 10.55 -2.74 11.88
CA ARG A 87 9.77 -3.89 11.38
C ARG A 87 10.57 -4.75 10.41
N PRO A 88 10.35 -6.08 10.37
CA PRO A 88 10.97 -6.96 9.40
C PRO A 88 10.60 -6.60 7.96
N THR A 89 11.54 -6.87 7.02
CA THR A 89 11.26 -6.72 5.59
C THR A 89 10.30 -7.80 5.12
N LEU A 90 9.26 -7.40 4.38
CA LEU A 90 8.35 -8.34 3.74
C LEU A 90 9.01 -8.97 2.51
N VAL A 91 9.14 -10.30 2.50
CA VAL A 91 9.84 -11.04 1.44
C VAL A 91 8.91 -11.53 0.34
N ASP A 92 7.63 -11.66 0.62
CA ASP A 92 6.60 -12.23 -0.25
C ASP A 92 5.76 -11.19 -1.00
N VAL A 93 5.98 -9.92 -0.74
CA VAL A 93 5.26 -8.81 -1.38
C VAL A 93 6.05 -8.24 -2.55
N GLY A 94 5.44 -8.14 -3.72
CA GLY A 94 6.05 -7.53 -4.90
C GLY A 94 5.23 -7.75 -6.17
N ILE A 95 5.72 -7.18 -7.26
CA ILE A 95 5.05 -7.17 -8.58
C ILE A 95 5.35 -8.39 -9.44
N GLN A 96 6.18 -9.29 -8.96
CA GLN A 96 6.55 -10.52 -9.65
C GLN A 96 6.23 -11.73 -8.79
N PRO A 97 5.87 -12.88 -9.39
CA PRO A 97 5.67 -14.10 -8.63
C PRO A 97 6.99 -14.57 -8.00
N LYS A 98 6.91 -14.96 -6.74
CA LYS A 98 8.05 -15.43 -5.96
C LYS A 98 7.75 -16.78 -5.33
N LEU A 99 8.78 -17.57 -5.14
CA LEU A 99 8.76 -18.79 -4.36
C LEU A 99 9.51 -18.54 -3.05
N ILE A 100 8.87 -18.79 -1.93
CA ILE A 100 9.49 -18.61 -0.62
C ILE A 100 10.04 -19.95 -0.14
N ILE A 101 11.36 -20.02 0.03
CA ILE A 101 12.08 -21.19 0.52
C ILE A 101 12.92 -20.76 1.71
N ASN A 102 12.70 -21.35 2.88
CA ASN A 102 13.42 -21.03 4.11
C ASN A 102 13.43 -19.53 4.44
N GLY A 103 12.27 -18.84 4.27
CA GLY A 103 12.12 -17.42 4.53
C GLY A 103 12.80 -16.48 3.52
N ARG A 104 13.31 -17.01 2.40
CA ARG A 104 13.93 -16.23 1.32
C ARG A 104 13.08 -16.26 0.07
N ALA A 105 12.93 -15.12 -0.58
CA ALA A 105 12.22 -15.01 -1.85
C ALA A 105 13.13 -15.38 -3.02
N HIS A 106 12.65 -16.27 -3.87
CA HIS A 106 13.33 -16.71 -5.09
C HIS A 106 12.44 -16.39 -6.31
N PRO A 107 13.01 -15.96 -7.45
CA PRO A 107 12.25 -15.80 -8.67
C PRO A 107 11.72 -17.15 -9.16
N THR A 108 10.49 -17.15 -9.68
CA THR A 108 9.90 -18.37 -10.27
C THR A 108 10.38 -18.65 -11.69
N GLY A 109 11.05 -17.70 -12.32
CA GLY A 109 11.41 -17.77 -13.74
C GLY A 109 10.25 -17.53 -14.70
N VAL A 110 9.05 -17.27 -14.19
CA VAL A 110 7.88 -16.98 -15.01
C VAL A 110 7.78 -15.48 -15.27
N ASN A 111 7.84 -15.11 -16.54
CA ASN A 111 7.65 -13.72 -16.99
C ASN A 111 6.24 -13.50 -17.49
N LYS A 112 5.77 -12.25 -17.41
CA LYS A 112 4.50 -11.85 -18.02
C LYS A 112 4.62 -11.99 -19.54
N THR A 113 3.71 -12.73 -20.10
CA THR A 113 3.57 -12.84 -21.57
C THR A 113 2.68 -11.74 -22.14
#